data_b078baf5539f16452db4b0f5439e2deb
#
_entry.id   b078baf5539f16452db4b0f5439e2deb
#
_cell.length_a   1.000
_cell.length_b   1.000
_cell.length_c   1.000
_cell.angle_alpha   90.00
_cell.angle_beta   90.00
_cell.angle_gamma   90.00
#
_symmetry.space_group_name_H-M   'P 1'
#
loop_
_entity.id
_entity.type
_entity.pdbx_description
1 polymer ?
#
loop_
_entity_poly.entity_id
_entity_poly.type
_entity_poly.pdbx_seq_one_letter_code
_entity_poly.pdbx_strand_id
1 'polypeptide(L)'
;RKAKAVNFGIVYGIGAFSLSQDIGTSVVEADRYIKGYLANYSGVAEFMENAKKSAKEKGYAETYFGRRRYLPELQEKNAIRRGFGERVAMNMPIQGTAADIIKIAMIKVYDRLKNEFPDSKLIMQVHDELIIEAPEKEVEEVAALLKETMEKACEMSVPFTVDVQHGKSWYDTK
;
A
#
# COMPACT_ATOMS: atom_id res chain seq x y z
N ARG A 1 15.98 -12.57 1.43
CA ARG A 1 14.99 -12.79 0.36
C ARG A 1 13.80 -13.64 0.82
N LYS A 2 14.01 -14.81 1.49
CA LYS A 2 12.92 -15.68 1.99
C LYS A 2 12.02 -14.97 3.01
N ALA A 3 12.58 -14.26 4.00
CA ALA A 3 11.81 -13.53 4.99
C ALA A 3 10.88 -12.46 4.36
N LYS A 4 11.32 -11.75 3.32
CA LYS A 4 10.49 -10.81 2.58
C LYS A 4 9.31 -11.52 1.90
N ALA A 5 9.54 -12.65 1.23
CA ALA A 5 8.49 -13.44 0.58
C ALA A 5 7.45 -13.95 1.60
N VAL A 6 7.90 -14.43 2.77
CA VAL A 6 7.01 -14.86 3.86
C VAL A 6 6.16 -13.69 4.37
N ASN A 7 6.79 -12.57 4.73
CA ASN A 7 6.10 -11.41 5.29
C ASN A 7 5.05 -10.84 4.33
N PHE A 8 5.47 -10.49 3.11
CA PHE A 8 4.55 -9.92 2.12
C PHE A 8 3.51 -10.94 1.66
N GLY A 9 3.93 -12.19 1.44
CA GLY A 9 3.02 -13.25 1.04
C GLY A 9 1.87 -13.43 2.03
N ILE A 10 2.18 -13.52 3.33
CA ILE A 10 1.16 -13.71 4.37
C ILE A 10 0.21 -12.53 4.45
N VAL A 11 0.73 -11.30 4.47
CA VAL A 11 -0.11 -10.07 4.51
C VAL A 11 -1.03 -9.98 3.28
N TYR A 12 -0.58 -10.47 2.13
CA TYR A 12 -1.41 -10.55 0.92
C TYR A 12 -2.29 -11.81 0.83
N GLY A 13 -2.30 -12.65 1.88
CA GLY A 13 -3.16 -13.82 1.95
C GLY A 13 -2.68 -15.00 1.10
N ILE A 14 -1.36 -15.20 0.98
CA ILE A 14 -0.79 -16.35 0.28
C ILE A 14 -1.16 -17.65 0.99
N GLY A 15 -1.50 -18.69 0.22
CA GLY A 15 -1.69 -20.04 0.74
C GLY A 15 -0.36 -20.80 0.87
N ALA A 16 -0.35 -21.85 1.70
CA ALA A 16 0.85 -22.67 1.97
C ALA A 16 1.47 -23.26 0.69
N PHE A 17 0.66 -23.64 -0.28
CA PHE A 17 1.13 -24.18 -1.56
C PHE A 17 1.94 -23.11 -2.34
N SER A 18 1.37 -21.93 -2.53
CA SER A 18 2.06 -20.86 -3.26
C SER A 18 3.32 -20.40 -2.52
N LEU A 19 3.24 -20.24 -1.19
CA LEU A 19 4.41 -19.88 -0.39
C LEU A 19 5.53 -20.92 -0.50
N SER A 20 5.20 -22.22 -0.52
CA SER A 20 6.19 -23.29 -0.65
C SER A 20 6.96 -23.19 -1.98
N GLN A 21 6.30 -22.81 -3.07
CA GLN A 21 6.93 -22.59 -4.37
C GLN A 21 7.87 -21.36 -4.34
N ASP A 22 7.40 -20.25 -3.73
CA ASP A 22 8.15 -18.99 -3.69
C ASP A 22 9.45 -19.08 -2.90
N ILE A 23 9.45 -19.85 -1.80
CA ILE A 23 10.63 -19.99 -0.90
C ILE A 23 11.41 -21.29 -1.08
N GLY A 24 10.95 -22.20 -1.95
CA GLY A 24 11.61 -23.49 -2.23
C GLY A 24 11.60 -24.43 -1.02
N THR A 25 10.43 -24.66 -0.41
CA THR A 25 10.25 -25.55 0.75
C THR A 25 9.06 -26.47 0.58
N SER A 26 8.82 -27.37 1.54
CA SER A 26 7.62 -28.20 1.53
C SER A 26 6.35 -27.41 1.91
N VAL A 27 5.18 -27.86 1.44
CA VAL A 27 3.90 -27.24 1.79
C VAL A 27 3.64 -27.27 3.30
N VAL A 28 4.07 -28.34 3.98
CA VAL A 28 3.94 -28.49 5.43
C VAL A 28 4.79 -27.46 6.18
N GLU A 29 6.00 -27.22 5.70
CA GLU A 29 6.88 -26.22 6.30
C GLU A 29 6.39 -24.80 6.03
N ALA A 30 5.89 -24.51 4.82
CA ALA A 30 5.27 -23.24 4.49
C ALA A 30 4.02 -22.95 5.35
N ASP A 31 3.18 -23.97 5.60
CA ASP A 31 2.03 -23.85 6.51
C ASP A 31 2.47 -23.55 7.94
N ARG A 32 3.57 -24.19 8.41
CA ARG A 32 4.15 -23.90 9.72
C ARG A 32 4.66 -22.46 9.83
N TYR A 33 5.28 -21.91 8.76
CA TYR A 33 5.67 -20.49 8.72
C TYR A 33 4.47 -19.56 8.81
N ILE A 34 3.40 -19.82 8.05
CA ILE A 34 2.17 -19.01 8.09
C ILE A 34 1.56 -19.03 9.49
N LYS A 35 1.38 -20.23 10.08
CA LYS A 35 0.80 -20.37 11.42
C LYS A 35 1.67 -19.72 12.49
N GLY A 36 2.99 -19.91 12.44
CA GLY A 36 3.92 -19.29 13.37
C GLY A 36 3.90 -17.76 13.28
N TYR A 37 3.85 -17.21 12.06
CA TYR A 37 3.73 -15.76 11.83
C TYR A 37 2.44 -15.20 12.45
N LEU A 38 1.30 -15.80 12.13
CA LEU A 38 -0.01 -15.35 12.62
C LEU A 38 -0.17 -15.53 14.14
N ALA A 39 0.48 -16.53 14.72
CA ALA A 39 0.51 -16.72 16.18
C ALA A 39 1.33 -15.62 16.88
N ASN A 40 2.47 -15.22 16.29
CA ASN A 40 3.30 -14.14 16.83
C ASN A 40 2.68 -12.74 16.60
N TYR A 41 1.96 -12.56 15.49
CA TYR A 41 1.31 -11.30 15.12
C TYR A 41 -0.22 -11.47 15.15
N SER A 42 -0.77 -11.73 16.35
CA SER A 42 -2.20 -12.00 16.53
C SER A 42 -3.11 -10.88 16.02
N GLY A 43 -2.70 -9.60 16.17
CA GLY A 43 -3.44 -8.47 15.62
C GLY A 43 -3.54 -8.48 14.09
N VAL A 44 -2.52 -9.00 13.38
CA VAL A 44 -2.59 -9.19 11.92
C VAL A 44 -3.59 -10.28 11.59
N ALA A 45 -3.57 -11.41 12.32
CA ALA A 45 -4.52 -12.49 12.13
C ALA A 45 -5.97 -12.02 12.35
N GLU A 46 -6.21 -11.29 13.43
CA GLU A 46 -7.52 -10.72 13.76
C GLU A 46 -8.00 -9.73 12.67
N PHE A 47 -7.13 -8.83 12.23
CA PHE A 47 -7.44 -7.90 11.13
C PHE A 47 -7.86 -8.65 9.86
N MET A 48 -7.11 -9.68 9.46
CA MET A 48 -7.40 -10.47 8.26
C MET A 48 -8.76 -11.16 8.34
N GLU A 49 -9.09 -11.77 9.48
CA GLU A 49 -10.39 -12.43 9.69
C GLU A 49 -11.54 -11.41 9.72
N ASN A 50 -11.37 -10.30 10.42
CA ASN A 50 -12.37 -9.22 10.49
C ASN A 50 -12.63 -8.58 9.11
N ALA A 51 -11.57 -8.36 8.31
CA ALA A 51 -11.71 -7.84 6.95
C ALA A 51 -12.54 -8.77 6.04
N LYS A 52 -12.26 -10.07 6.07
CA LYS A 52 -13.02 -11.07 5.32
C LYS A 52 -14.48 -11.14 5.76
N LYS A 53 -14.71 -11.20 7.09
CA LYS A 53 -16.05 -11.26 7.66
C LYS A 53 -16.87 -10.02 7.31
N SER A 54 -16.33 -8.84 7.55
CA SER A 54 -16.99 -7.57 7.24
C SER A 54 -17.31 -7.44 5.74
N ALA A 55 -16.36 -7.79 4.86
CA ALA A 55 -16.59 -7.73 3.42
C ALA A 55 -17.67 -8.72 2.95
N LYS A 56 -17.75 -9.91 3.56
CA LYS A 56 -18.79 -10.90 3.26
C LYS A 56 -20.18 -10.43 3.70
N GLU A 57 -20.29 -9.79 4.85
CA GLU A 57 -21.53 -9.25 5.39
C GLU A 57 -22.01 -8.02 4.61
N LYS A 58 -21.11 -7.09 4.27
CA LYS A 58 -21.44 -5.83 3.59
C LYS A 58 -21.50 -5.97 2.06
N GLY A 59 -20.86 -6.99 1.47
CA GLY A 59 -20.71 -7.14 0.02
C GLY A 59 -19.60 -6.29 -0.59
N TYR A 60 -18.82 -5.58 0.22
CA TYR A 60 -17.70 -4.74 -0.22
C TYR A 60 -16.61 -4.63 0.85
N ALA A 61 -15.39 -4.31 0.42
CA ALA A 61 -14.33 -3.80 1.27
C ALA A 61 -14.16 -2.30 1.04
N GLU A 62 -13.69 -1.58 2.06
CA GLU A 62 -13.49 -0.13 1.96
C GLU A 62 -12.13 0.31 2.54
N THR A 63 -11.63 1.44 2.05
CA THR A 63 -10.43 2.09 2.55
C THR A 63 -10.72 2.85 3.83
N TYR A 64 -9.68 3.33 4.51
CA TYR A 64 -9.81 4.24 5.66
C TYR A 64 -10.62 5.51 5.33
N PHE A 65 -10.57 5.98 4.08
CA PHE A 65 -11.31 7.15 3.60
C PHE A 65 -12.67 6.84 2.99
N GLY A 66 -13.16 5.59 3.13
CA GLY A 66 -14.51 5.20 2.71
C GLY A 66 -14.66 4.87 1.23
N ARG A 67 -13.58 4.74 0.45
CA ARG A 67 -13.64 4.25 -0.92
C ARG A 67 -13.99 2.77 -0.91
N ARG A 68 -15.01 2.37 -1.66
CA ARG A 68 -15.56 1.01 -1.68
C ARG A 68 -15.16 0.24 -2.92
N ARG A 69 -14.90 -1.06 -2.72
CA ARG A 69 -14.79 -2.05 -3.77
C ARG A 69 -15.78 -3.18 -3.50
N TYR A 70 -16.77 -3.31 -4.36
CA TYR A 70 -17.74 -4.39 -4.29
C TYR A 70 -17.09 -5.73 -4.63
N LEU A 71 -17.50 -6.78 -3.92
CA LEU A 71 -16.87 -8.10 -3.96
C LEU A 71 -17.93 -9.19 -4.15
N PRO A 72 -18.61 -9.24 -5.32
CA PRO A 72 -19.60 -10.28 -5.63
C PRO A 72 -18.98 -11.68 -5.58
N GLU A 73 -17.66 -11.79 -5.78
CA GLU A 73 -16.91 -13.04 -5.73
C GLU A 73 -17.03 -13.76 -4.38
N LEU A 74 -17.26 -13.04 -3.29
CA LEU A 74 -17.41 -13.62 -1.95
C LEU A 74 -18.68 -14.48 -1.81
N GLN A 75 -19.66 -14.28 -2.68
CA GLN A 75 -20.93 -15.02 -2.70
C GLN A 75 -20.93 -16.18 -3.70
N GLU A 76 -19.87 -16.32 -4.51
CA GLU A 76 -19.80 -17.36 -5.51
C GLU A 76 -19.58 -18.76 -4.91
N LYS A 77 -20.17 -19.77 -5.58
CA LYS A 77 -19.99 -21.19 -5.21
C LYS A 77 -18.57 -21.69 -5.52
N ASN A 78 -17.91 -21.09 -6.51
CA ASN A 78 -16.55 -21.46 -6.92
C ASN A 78 -15.53 -21.05 -5.85
N ALA A 79 -14.86 -22.02 -5.24
CA ALA A 79 -13.90 -21.80 -4.17
C ALA A 79 -12.68 -20.93 -4.59
N ILE A 80 -12.25 -21.03 -5.86
CA ILE A 80 -11.12 -20.24 -6.39
C ILE A 80 -11.51 -18.75 -6.45
N ARG A 81 -12.70 -18.44 -6.99
CA ARG A 81 -13.21 -17.08 -7.08
C ARG A 81 -13.51 -16.50 -5.70
N ARG A 82 -14.11 -17.30 -4.81
CA ARG A 82 -14.33 -16.87 -3.43
C ARG A 82 -13.00 -16.55 -2.71
N GLY A 83 -11.99 -17.41 -2.85
CA GLY A 83 -10.66 -17.16 -2.29
C GLY A 83 -9.97 -15.92 -2.88
N PHE A 84 -10.23 -15.60 -4.15
CA PHE A 84 -9.80 -14.30 -4.73
C PHE A 84 -10.50 -13.13 -4.03
N GLY A 85 -11.81 -13.18 -3.84
CA GLY A 85 -12.58 -12.16 -3.13
C GLY A 85 -12.08 -11.95 -1.69
N GLU A 86 -11.74 -13.03 -0.97
CA GLU A 86 -11.17 -12.96 0.37
C GLU A 86 -9.81 -12.23 0.40
N ARG A 87 -8.91 -12.52 -0.55
CA ARG A 87 -7.63 -11.80 -0.66
C ARG A 87 -7.83 -10.32 -0.96
N VAL A 88 -8.76 -9.99 -1.85
CA VAL A 88 -9.09 -8.59 -2.14
C VAL A 88 -9.68 -7.89 -0.91
N ALA A 89 -10.53 -8.58 -0.14
CA ALA A 89 -11.10 -8.04 1.10
C ALA A 89 -10.03 -7.68 2.14
N MET A 90 -8.98 -8.49 2.27
CA MET A 90 -7.86 -8.22 3.17
C MET A 90 -6.95 -7.08 2.68
N ASN A 91 -6.71 -7.01 1.36
CA ASN A 91 -5.75 -6.07 0.78
C ASN A 91 -6.33 -4.67 0.57
N MET A 92 -7.63 -4.57 0.25
CA MET A 92 -8.28 -3.29 -0.10
C MET A 92 -8.17 -2.24 1.00
N PRO A 93 -8.37 -2.53 2.29
CA PRO A 93 -8.22 -1.54 3.36
C PRO A 93 -6.81 -0.94 3.43
N ILE A 94 -5.78 -1.71 3.11
CA ILE A 94 -4.37 -1.29 3.18
C ILE A 94 -3.94 -0.63 1.87
N GLN A 95 -3.97 -1.37 0.75
CA GLN A 95 -3.50 -0.87 -0.55
C GLN A 95 -4.39 0.26 -1.09
N GLY A 96 -5.70 0.15 -0.88
CA GLY A 96 -6.62 1.20 -1.27
C GLY A 96 -6.42 2.48 -0.45
N THR A 97 -6.15 2.36 0.86
CA THR A 97 -5.83 3.51 1.70
C THR A 97 -4.51 4.16 1.29
N ALA A 98 -3.47 3.38 0.98
CA ALA A 98 -2.22 3.91 0.44
C ALA A 98 -2.44 4.70 -0.86
N ALA A 99 -3.29 4.18 -1.76
CA ALA A 99 -3.67 4.88 -2.99
C ALA A 99 -4.48 6.16 -2.73
N ASP A 100 -5.26 6.23 -1.67
CA ASP A 100 -5.97 7.45 -1.28
C ASP A 100 -5.01 8.48 -0.69
N ILE A 101 -4.07 8.06 0.16
CA ILE A 101 -3.06 8.93 0.76
C ILE A 101 -2.20 9.60 -0.31
N ILE A 102 -1.68 8.84 -1.29
CA ILE A 102 -0.85 9.44 -2.34
C ILE A 102 -1.64 10.44 -3.19
N LYS A 103 -2.92 10.22 -3.43
CA LYS A 103 -3.78 11.18 -4.14
C LYS A 103 -4.04 12.45 -3.34
N ILE A 104 -4.26 12.32 -2.04
CA ILE A 104 -4.40 13.48 -1.14
C ILE A 104 -3.09 14.28 -1.12
N ALA A 105 -1.95 13.58 -0.97
CA ALA A 105 -0.63 14.20 -1.02
C ALA A 105 -0.40 14.93 -2.35
N MET A 106 -0.72 14.28 -3.47
CA MET A 106 -0.57 14.84 -4.82
C MET A 106 -1.34 16.15 -4.99
N ILE A 107 -2.60 16.21 -4.51
CA ILE A 107 -3.42 17.43 -4.58
C ILE A 107 -2.79 18.54 -3.73
N LYS A 108 -2.42 18.23 -2.49
CA LYS A 108 -1.79 19.19 -1.57
C LYS A 108 -0.46 19.73 -2.11
N VAL A 109 0.38 18.84 -2.68
CA VAL A 109 1.65 19.22 -3.31
C VAL A 109 1.41 20.12 -4.52
N TYR A 110 0.47 19.75 -5.38
CA TYR A 110 0.12 20.57 -6.55
C TYR A 110 -0.33 21.97 -6.15
N ASP A 111 -1.21 22.10 -5.17
CA ASP A 111 -1.74 23.39 -4.70
C ASP A 111 -0.62 24.26 -4.10
N ARG A 112 0.28 23.66 -3.32
CA ARG A 112 1.42 24.38 -2.76
C ARG A 112 2.42 24.81 -3.82
N LEU A 113 2.78 23.95 -4.77
CA LEU A 113 3.69 24.30 -5.87
C LEU A 113 3.13 25.48 -6.67
N LYS A 114 1.85 25.42 -7.02
CA LYS A 114 1.19 26.51 -7.78
C LYS A 114 1.28 27.86 -7.10
N ASN A 115 1.22 27.89 -5.76
CA ASN A 115 1.20 29.13 -4.99
C ASN A 115 2.60 29.61 -4.58
N GLU A 116 3.51 28.69 -4.24
CA GLU A 116 4.81 28.99 -3.65
C GLU A 116 5.95 28.90 -4.69
N PHE A 117 5.84 28.01 -5.68
CA PHE A 117 6.86 27.71 -6.69
C PHE A 117 6.26 27.53 -8.08
N PRO A 118 5.76 28.58 -8.72
CA PRO A 118 4.99 28.50 -9.98
C PRO A 118 5.81 27.96 -11.18
N ASP A 119 7.13 28.03 -11.12
CA ASP A 119 8.04 27.48 -12.12
C ASP A 119 8.29 25.97 -11.95
N SER A 120 7.98 25.42 -10.76
CA SER A 120 8.11 24.00 -10.44
C SER A 120 6.81 23.27 -10.73
N LYS A 121 6.89 22.04 -11.28
CA LYS A 121 5.72 21.29 -11.76
C LYS A 121 5.70 19.86 -11.27
N LEU A 122 4.59 19.43 -10.71
CA LEU A 122 4.31 18.01 -10.48
C LEU A 122 4.04 17.36 -11.84
N ILE A 123 4.95 16.50 -12.29
CA ILE A 123 4.90 15.92 -13.64
C ILE A 123 4.43 14.47 -13.66
N MET A 124 4.65 13.70 -12.59
CA MET A 124 4.30 12.28 -12.60
C MET A 124 4.07 11.73 -11.18
N GLN A 125 3.20 10.72 -11.09
CA GLN A 125 3.01 9.87 -9.92
C GLN A 125 3.24 8.41 -10.33
N VAL A 126 4.11 7.71 -9.59
CA VAL A 126 4.42 6.30 -9.83
C VAL A 126 4.34 5.56 -8.49
N HIS A 127 3.39 4.66 -8.35
CA HIS A 127 3.12 3.94 -7.09
C HIS A 127 2.94 4.90 -5.89
N ASP A 128 3.96 5.02 -5.05
CA ASP A 128 4.04 5.85 -3.85
C ASP A 128 5.02 7.04 -4.01
N GLU A 129 5.51 7.27 -5.22
CA GLU A 129 6.42 8.37 -5.56
C GLU A 129 5.68 9.52 -6.25
N LEU A 130 6.05 10.75 -5.94
CA LEU A 130 5.70 11.97 -6.67
C LEU A 130 6.97 12.57 -7.28
N ILE A 131 6.91 12.90 -8.57
CA ILE A 131 8.05 13.44 -9.32
C ILE A 131 7.73 14.88 -9.71
N ILE A 132 8.64 15.77 -9.32
CA ILE A 132 8.56 17.21 -9.58
C ILE A 132 9.74 17.62 -10.45
N GLU A 133 9.47 18.39 -11.47
CA GLU A 133 10.46 19.15 -12.22
C GLU A 133 10.55 20.56 -11.62
N ALA A 134 11.76 20.94 -11.18
CA ALA A 134 12.02 22.23 -10.55
C ALA A 134 13.25 22.91 -11.14
N PRO A 135 13.25 24.24 -11.22
CA PRO A 135 14.48 25.00 -11.49
C PRO A 135 15.56 24.70 -10.47
N GLU A 136 16.82 24.59 -10.91
CA GLU A 136 17.95 24.22 -10.06
C GLU A 136 18.09 25.10 -8.79
N LYS A 137 17.74 26.36 -8.87
CA LYS A 137 17.74 27.32 -7.75
C LYS A 137 16.65 27.05 -6.69
N GLU A 138 15.62 26.27 -7.00
CA GLU A 138 14.46 25.97 -6.14
C GLU A 138 14.49 24.56 -5.57
N VAL A 139 15.44 23.72 -5.98
CA VAL A 139 15.45 22.26 -5.68
C VAL A 139 15.36 21.98 -4.18
N GLU A 140 16.14 22.65 -3.35
CA GLU A 140 16.18 22.39 -1.90
C GLU A 140 14.86 22.78 -1.21
N GLU A 141 14.28 23.92 -1.60
CA GLU A 141 13.04 24.42 -1.04
C GLU A 141 11.85 23.56 -1.50
N VAL A 142 11.82 23.18 -2.78
CA VAL A 142 10.81 22.26 -3.32
C VAL A 142 10.92 20.86 -2.71
N ALA A 143 12.13 20.35 -2.48
CA ALA A 143 12.34 19.09 -1.79
C ALA A 143 11.80 19.12 -0.35
N ALA A 144 12.05 20.21 0.38
CA ALA A 144 11.51 20.40 1.72
C ALA A 144 9.96 20.49 1.72
N LEU A 145 9.39 21.25 0.77
CA LEU A 145 7.93 21.34 0.56
C LEU A 145 7.32 19.97 0.28
N LEU A 146 7.91 19.20 -0.64
CA LEU A 146 7.45 17.88 -1.02
C LEU A 146 7.42 16.94 0.19
N LYS A 147 8.54 16.86 0.91
CA LYS A 147 8.67 16.01 2.11
C LYS A 147 7.61 16.35 3.14
N GLU A 148 7.56 17.61 3.57
CA GLU A 148 6.61 18.08 4.57
C GLU A 148 5.15 17.79 4.17
N THR A 149 4.81 18.10 2.91
CA THR A 149 3.43 17.96 2.43
C THR A 149 2.99 16.51 2.35
N MET A 150 3.89 15.62 1.91
CA MET A 150 3.60 14.19 1.85
C MET A 150 3.51 13.55 3.25
N GLU A 151 4.42 13.88 4.15
CA GLU A 151 4.40 13.38 5.54
C GLU A 151 3.14 13.83 6.30
N LYS A 152 2.63 15.02 5.98
CA LYS A 152 1.39 15.59 6.56
C LYS A 152 0.15 15.38 5.68
N ALA A 153 0.19 14.45 4.73
CA ALA A 153 -0.95 14.21 3.84
C ALA A 153 -2.21 13.78 4.60
N CYS A 154 -2.03 12.96 5.62
CA CYS A 154 -3.11 12.56 6.55
C CYS A 154 -2.56 12.30 7.95
N GLU A 155 -3.43 12.38 8.95
CA GLU A 155 -3.10 12.03 10.32
C GLU A 155 -3.40 10.54 10.58
N MET A 156 -2.39 9.80 11.05
CA MET A 156 -2.51 8.42 11.49
C MET A 156 -1.71 8.19 12.77
N SER A 157 -2.00 7.10 13.48
CA SER A 157 -1.26 6.70 14.69
C SER A 157 0.19 6.32 14.41
N VAL A 158 0.52 5.98 13.17
CA VAL A 158 1.88 5.69 12.70
C VAL A 158 2.34 6.87 11.84
N PRO A 159 3.51 7.47 12.13
CA PRO A 159 4.05 8.57 11.33
C PRO A 159 4.45 8.08 9.94
N PHE A 160 4.19 8.90 8.93
CA PHE A 160 4.75 8.71 7.59
C PHE A 160 6.12 9.37 7.52
N THR A 161 7.08 8.67 6.93
CA THR A 161 8.39 9.22 6.61
C THR A 161 8.57 9.20 5.11
N VAL A 162 9.07 10.29 4.55
CA VAL A 162 9.29 10.46 3.12
C VAL A 162 10.77 10.71 2.86
N ASP A 163 11.35 9.89 2.00
CA ASP A 163 12.69 10.12 1.48
C ASP A 163 12.60 10.93 0.19
N VAL A 164 13.35 12.02 0.10
CA VAL A 164 13.40 12.85 -1.09
C VAL A 164 14.80 12.79 -1.67
N GLN A 165 14.88 12.53 -2.96
CA GLN A 165 16.11 12.53 -3.73
C GLN A 165 15.98 13.51 -4.88
N HIS A 166 17.08 14.09 -5.35
CA HIS A 166 17.11 14.93 -6.54
C HIS A 166 18.25 14.56 -7.47
N GLY A 167 18.06 14.84 -8.75
CA GLY A 167 19.03 14.54 -9.81
C GLY A 167 18.60 15.19 -11.11
N LYS A 168 19.42 15.10 -12.14
CA LYS A 168 19.09 15.64 -13.46
C LYS A 168 18.03 14.83 -14.21
N SER A 169 17.80 13.61 -13.76
CA SER A 169 16.75 12.72 -14.29
C SER A 169 16.24 11.81 -13.17
N TRP A 170 15.06 11.22 -13.38
CA TRP A 170 14.50 10.21 -12.44
C TRP A 170 15.43 9.00 -12.25
N TYR A 171 16.26 8.68 -13.23
CA TYR A 171 17.25 7.61 -13.10
C TYR A 171 18.31 7.94 -12.04
N ASP A 172 18.70 9.20 -11.91
CA ASP A 172 19.73 9.67 -10.98
C ASP A 172 19.22 9.78 -9.53
N THR A 173 17.90 9.63 -9.31
CA THR A 173 17.26 9.65 -7.98
C THR A 173 17.06 8.27 -7.35
N LYS A 174 17.62 7.20 -7.94
CA LYS A 174 17.45 5.81 -7.47
C LYS A 174 18.70 5.25 -6.83
#